data_1da5572a2f9162aa6cc250f590bca93e
#
_entry.id   1da5572a2f9162aa6cc250f590bca93e
#
_cell.length_a   1.000
_cell.length_b   1.000
_cell.length_c   1.000
_cell.angle_alpha   90.00
_cell.angle_beta   90.00
_cell.angle_gamma   90.00
#
_symmetry.space_group_name_H-M   'P 1'
#
loop_
_entity.id
_entity.type
_entity.pdbx_description
1 polymer ?
#
loop_
_entity_poly.entity_id
_entity_poly.type
_entity_poly.pdbx_seq_one_letter_code
_entity_poly.pdbx_strand_id
1 'polypeptide(L)'
;MNGTPEPFHPDLRAARWIPNLGVSRATLRLFRASPREAGSTPTVEVSSASVHTTDGELVLRIFRPRAAADPVPGLFWIHGGGLVIGTPQQDDATNRLLAETLGIVVIAAQYRLAPEHPAPAALDDLIAEWRAVLGDPNRFGVDPSRMAIGGGSAGGGLAAALVQRLHDEKDPEPIFQLLVYPMLDDRTVLRTDIDTRHHRFWPASSNRYGWESYLGVPAGSAEVPPYSVPARREDLTGLPPAWIGVGTLDLFHDEDLAYADRLHAAGVPCEVVEVPGAFHGFDATFTKAAVTKEFHATIARALRGALRLPEESPAS
;
A
#
# COMPACT_ATOMS: atom_id res chain seq x y z
N MET A 1 8.23 -0.32 -41.85
CA MET A 1 7.27 -1.06 -40.99
C MET A 1 7.24 -0.33 -39.66
N ASN A 2 6.30 0.61 -39.54
CA ASN A 2 6.09 1.31 -38.28
C ASN A 2 5.28 0.40 -37.37
N GLY A 3 5.97 -0.47 -36.60
CA GLY A 3 5.34 -1.21 -35.53
C GLY A 3 4.80 -0.21 -34.51
N THR A 4 3.53 -0.35 -34.13
CA THR A 4 2.97 0.35 -32.96
C THR A 4 3.92 0.08 -31.78
N PRO A 5 4.36 1.11 -31.03
CA PRO A 5 5.26 0.91 -29.90
C PRO A 5 4.64 -0.12 -28.95
N GLU A 6 5.45 -1.06 -28.48
CA GLU A 6 5.04 -2.07 -27.50
C GLU A 6 4.54 -1.34 -26.25
N PRO A 7 3.32 -1.55 -25.78
CA PRO A 7 2.78 -0.81 -24.64
C PRO A 7 3.48 -1.19 -23.31
N PHE A 8 3.90 -2.46 -23.17
CA PHE A 8 4.56 -2.92 -21.94
C PHE A 8 6.04 -2.55 -21.90
N HIS A 9 6.52 -2.23 -20.70
CA HIS A 9 7.96 -2.07 -20.46
C HIS A 9 8.73 -3.28 -21.02
N PRO A 10 9.93 -3.10 -21.59
CA PRO A 10 10.71 -4.20 -22.18
C PRO A 10 10.87 -5.44 -21.27
N ASP A 11 11.09 -5.22 -19.98
CA ASP A 11 11.25 -6.28 -18.98
C ASP A 11 9.93 -6.97 -18.62
N LEU A 12 8.80 -6.34 -18.93
CA LEU A 12 7.46 -6.81 -18.57
C LEU A 12 6.67 -7.36 -19.77
N ARG A 13 7.28 -7.50 -20.94
CA ARG A 13 6.61 -7.93 -22.18
C ARG A 13 5.87 -9.27 -22.06
N ALA A 14 6.34 -10.17 -21.20
CA ALA A 14 5.66 -11.43 -20.95
C ALA A 14 4.26 -11.25 -20.37
N ALA A 15 3.95 -10.10 -19.76
CA ALA A 15 2.63 -9.78 -19.22
C ALA A 15 1.52 -9.78 -20.28
N ARG A 16 1.85 -9.60 -21.56
CA ARG A 16 0.86 -9.69 -22.66
C ARG A 16 0.12 -11.04 -22.70
N TRP A 17 0.74 -12.10 -22.16
CA TRP A 17 0.15 -13.45 -22.12
C TRP A 17 -0.58 -13.76 -20.81
N ILE A 18 -0.52 -12.86 -19.83
CA ILE A 18 -1.20 -13.05 -18.55
C ILE A 18 -2.69 -12.74 -18.74
N PRO A 19 -3.59 -13.70 -18.45
CA PRO A 19 -5.02 -13.43 -18.50
C PRO A 19 -5.42 -12.43 -17.41
N ASN A 20 -6.29 -11.50 -17.76
CA ASN A 20 -6.83 -10.54 -16.80
C ASN A 20 -7.99 -11.17 -16.00
N LEU A 21 -7.65 -11.98 -15.01
CA LEU A 21 -8.62 -12.63 -14.14
C LEU A 21 -9.10 -11.66 -13.07
N GLY A 22 -10.41 -11.45 -12.99
CA GLY A 22 -11.03 -10.54 -12.05
C GLY A 22 -11.49 -11.20 -10.75
N VAL A 23 -11.42 -10.43 -9.66
CA VAL A 23 -12.08 -10.76 -8.39
C VAL A 23 -13.55 -10.37 -8.48
N SER A 24 -14.42 -11.28 -8.05
CA SER A 24 -15.88 -11.11 -8.02
C SER A 24 -16.45 -11.95 -6.88
N ARG A 25 -17.73 -11.79 -6.58
CA ARG A 25 -18.41 -12.62 -5.58
C ARG A 25 -18.24 -14.12 -5.84
N ALA A 26 -18.21 -14.54 -7.11
CA ALA A 26 -18.06 -15.95 -7.49
C ALA A 26 -16.62 -16.46 -7.31
N THR A 27 -15.62 -15.62 -7.53
CA THR A 27 -14.19 -16.01 -7.46
C THR A 27 -13.52 -15.65 -6.14
N LEU A 28 -14.18 -14.90 -5.26
CA LEU A 28 -13.64 -14.35 -4.01
C LEU A 28 -12.93 -15.41 -3.14
N ARG A 29 -13.59 -16.56 -2.93
CA ARG A 29 -13.04 -17.65 -2.11
C ARG A 29 -11.73 -18.22 -2.68
N LEU A 30 -11.59 -18.24 -4.01
CA LEU A 30 -10.38 -18.71 -4.67
C LEU A 30 -9.20 -17.78 -4.43
N PHE A 31 -9.45 -16.46 -4.44
CA PHE A 31 -8.41 -15.44 -4.25
C PHE A 31 -8.08 -15.17 -2.77
N ARG A 32 -8.89 -15.70 -1.83
CA ARG A 32 -8.63 -15.58 -0.38
C ARG A 32 -7.73 -16.68 0.20
N ALA A 33 -7.13 -17.50 -0.65
CA ALA A 33 -6.16 -18.48 -0.18
C ALA A 33 -4.96 -17.74 0.44
N SER A 34 -4.66 -18.04 1.72
CA SER A 34 -3.53 -17.43 2.40
C SER A 34 -2.21 -17.89 1.77
N PRO A 35 -1.30 -16.97 1.44
CA PRO A 35 0.03 -17.33 0.99
C PRO A 35 0.80 -18.03 2.11
N ARG A 36 1.84 -18.78 1.73
CA ARG A 36 2.73 -19.40 2.70
C ARG A 36 3.52 -18.32 3.44
N GLU A 37 3.56 -18.38 4.75
CA GLU A 37 4.34 -17.46 5.58
C GLU A 37 5.84 -17.60 5.32
N ALA A 38 6.52 -16.47 5.17
CA ALA A 38 7.97 -16.46 5.19
C ALA A 38 8.46 -16.49 6.65
N GLY A 39 9.43 -17.36 6.91
CA GLY A 39 10.10 -17.43 8.21
C GLY A 39 11.21 -16.38 8.36
N SER A 40 11.82 -16.38 9.55
CA SER A 40 13.03 -15.60 9.85
C SER A 40 14.22 -16.02 8.97
N THR A 41 15.12 -15.07 8.74
CA THR A 41 16.40 -15.29 8.05
C THR A 41 17.57 -15.04 9.02
N PRO A 42 18.83 -15.28 8.58
CA PRO A 42 20.00 -14.89 9.37
C PRO A 42 20.06 -13.39 9.69
N THR A 43 19.47 -12.53 8.86
CA THR A 43 19.53 -11.06 8.96
C THR A 43 18.27 -10.42 9.52
N VAL A 44 17.10 -11.05 9.31
CA VAL A 44 15.80 -10.52 9.74
C VAL A 44 15.04 -11.56 10.57
N GLU A 45 14.61 -11.17 11.75
CA GLU A 45 13.65 -11.91 12.56
C GLU A 45 12.22 -11.59 12.14
N VAL A 46 11.40 -12.63 11.94
CA VAL A 46 9.97 -12.50 11.68
C VAL A 46 9.21 -13.05 12.88
N SER A 47 8.37 -12.21 13.45
CA SER A 47 7.51 -12.55 14.59
C SER A 47 6.11 -12.02 14.41
N SER A 48 5.23 -12.29 15.36
CA SER A 48 3.86 -11.76 15.35
C SER A 48 3.50 -11.21 16.73
N ALA A 49 2.63 -10.21 16.74
CA ALA A 49 2.07 -9.65 17.98
C ALA A 49 0.57 -9.43 17.82
N SER A 50 -0.18 -9.80 18.86
CA SER A 50 -1.63 -9.59 18.88
C SER A 50 -1.99 -8.22 19.42
N VAL A 51 -2.99 -7.62 18.80
CA VAL A 51 -3.68 -6.40 19.26
C VAL A 51 -5.14 -6.76 19.51
N HIS A 52 -5.58 -6.58 20.75
CA HIS A 52 -6.98 -6.84 21.13
C HIS A 52 -7.81 -5.59 20.87
N THR A 53 -8.91 -5.77 20.16
CA THR A 53 -9.92 -4.73 19.87
C THR A 53 -11.27 -5.14 20.47
N THR A 54 -12.24 -4.25 20.43
CA THR A 54 -13.63 -4.58 20.81
C THR A 54 -14.26 -5.63 19.90
N ASP A 55 -13.77 -5.73 18.66
CA ASP A 55 -14.33 -6.59 17.62
C ASP A 55 -13.55 -7.89 17.41
N GLY A 56 -12.49 -8.12 18.20
CA GLY A 56 -11.68 -9.32 18.13
C GLY A 56 -10.19 -9.10 18.29
N GLU A 57 -9.43 -10.08 17.89
CA GLU A 57 -7.97 -10.06 17.92
C GLU A 57 -7.43 -9.87 16.50
N LEU A 58 -6.51 -8.90 16.34
CA LEU A 58 -5.76 -8.64 15.12
C LEU A 58 -4.31 -9.09 15.33
N VAL A 59 -3.66 -9.61 14.28
CA VAL A 59 -2.30 -10.14 14.36
C VAL A 59 -1.37 -9.37 13.44
N LEU A 60 -0.55 -8.52 14.01
CA LEU A 60 0.54 -7.83 13.33
C LEU A 60 1.69 -8.79 13.02
N ARG A 61 2.30 -8.68 11.83
CA ARG A 61 3.56 -9.34 11.50
C ARG A 61 4.71 -8.35 11.61
N ILE A 62 5.79 -8.73 12.24
CA ILE A 62 6.91 -7.86 12.57
C ILE A 62 8.17 -8.40 11.92
N PHE A 63 8.82 -7.58 11.11
CA PHE A 63 10.09 -7.87 10.46
C PHE A 63 11.17 -6.97 11.09
N ARG A 64 12.03 -7.57 11.92
CA ARG A 64 13.05 -6.85 12.68
C ARG A 64 14.44 -7.23 12.19
N PRO A 65 15.31 -6.26 11.81
CA PRO A 65 16.71 -6.55 11.52
C PRO A 65 17.41 -7.02 12.81
N ARG A 66 18.12 -8.16 12.75
CA ARG A 66 18.81 -8.74 13.93
C ARG A 66 19.99 -7.89 14.42
N ALA A 67 20.56 -7.06 13.53
CA ALA A 67 21.66 -6.15 13.86
C ALA A 67 21.18 -4.78 14.40
N ALA A 68 19.86 -4.54 14.45
CA ALA A 68 19.32 -3.26 14.91
C ALA A 68 19.47 -3.11 16.43
N ALA A 69 20.05 -1.97 16.83
CA ALA A 69 20.03 -1.53 18.23
C ALA A 69 18.74 -0.75 18.45
N ASP A 70 17.83 -1.26 19.26
CA ASP A 70 16.54 -0.63 19.55
C ASP A 70 16.69 0.71 20.30
N PRO A 71 15.76 1.66 20.05
CA PRO A 71 14.70 1.68 19.06
C PRO A 71 15.18 2.14 17.68
N VAL A 72 14.61 1.60 16.60
CA VAL A 72 14.89 1.99 15.22
C VAL A 72 13.66 2.58 14.53
N PRO A 73 13.80 3.34 13.44
CA PRO A 73 12.66 3.80 12.65
C PRO A 73 11.79 2.64 12.17
N GLY A 74 10.52 2.91 11.92
CA GLY A 74 9.58 1.87 11.51
C GLY A 74 8.71 2.26 10.32
N LEU A 75 8.23 1.22 9.62
CA LEU A 75 7.21 1.32 8.58
C LEU A 75 6.01 0.47 9.01
N PHE A 76 4.85 1.09 9.14
CA PHE A 76 3.57 0.42 9.28
C PHE A 76 3.02 0.14 7.89
N TRP A 77 3.02 -1.14 7.48
CA TRP A 77 2.69 -1.57 6.13
C TRP A 77 1.30 -2.18 6.05
N ILE A 78 0.49 -1.72 5.09
CA ILE A 78 -0.89 -2.17 4.87
C ILE A 78 -0.94 -2.92 3.54
N HIS A 79 -1.40 -4.17 3.58
CA HIS A 79 -1.43 -5.02 2.39
C HIS A 79 -2.54 -4.61 1.41
N GLY A 80 -2.32 -4.93 0.12
CA GLY A 80 -3.31 -4.76 -0.95
C GLY A 80 -4.38 -5.85 -0.99
N GLY A 81 -5.15 -5.84 -2.08
CA GLY A 81 -6.19 -6.86 -2.35
C GLY A 81 -7.59 -6.28 -2.54
N GLY A 82 -7.68 -5.02 -2.99
CA GLY A 82 -8.96 -4.39 -3.37
C GLY A 82 -9.99 -4.36 -2.25
N LEU A 83 -9.54 -4.33 -0.98
CA LEU A 83 -10.36 -4.30 0.23
C LEU A 83 -11.16 -5.60 0.50
N VAL A 84 -11.06 -6.59 -0.39
CA VAL A 84 -11.87 -7.84 -0.34
C VAL A 84 -11.04 -9.12 -0.25
N ILE A 85 -9.74 -9.06 -0.57
CA ILE A 85 -8.79 -10.17 -0.45
C ILE A 85 -7.49 -9.68 0.19
N GLY A 86 -6.57 -10.58 0.43
CA GLY A 86 -5.23 -10.27 0.96
C GLY A 86 -5.08 -10.68 2.42
N THR A 87 -3.82 -10.71 2.82
CA THR A 87 -3.38 -10.97 4.20
C THR A 87 -2.02 -10.31 4.42
N PRO A 88 -1.60 -10.05 5.67
CA PRO A 88 -0.28 -9.49 5.96
C PRO A 88 0.88 -10.30 5.35
N GLN A 89 0.70 -11.60 5.16
CA GLN A 89 1.73 -12.52 4.66
C GLN A 89 2.05 -12.34 3.17
N GLN A 90 1.14 -11.75 2.40
CA GLN A 90 1.34 -11.62 0.94
C GLN A 90 2.57 -10.78 0.57
N ASP A 91 2.92 -9.82 1.42
CA ASP A 91 4.02 -8.88 1.18
C ASP A 91 5.28 -9.24 2.00
N ASP A 92 5.35 -10.43 2.60
CA ASP A 92 6.45 -10.89 3.45
C ASP A 92 7.84 -10.70 2.81
N ALA A 93 7.95 -10.98 1.51
CA ALA A 93 9.22 -10.85 0.80
C ALA A 93 9.67 -9.38 0.70
N THR A 94 8.77 -8.48 0.35
CA THR A 94 9.04 -7.04 0.24
C THR A 94 9.30 -6.42 1.61
N ASN A 95 8.47 -6.75 2.61
CA ASN A 95 8.62 -6.26 3.98
C ASN A 95 9.96 -6.67 4.60
N ARG A 96 10.37 -7.93 4.38
CA ARG A 96 11.68 -8.41 4.82
C ARG A 96 12.82 -7.71 4.09
N LEU A 97 12.71 -7.51 2.76
CA LEU A 97 13.71 -6.80 1.98
C LEU A 97 13.88 -5.35 2.48
N LEU A 98 12.78 -4.64 2.73
CA LEU A 98 12.83 -3.28 3.28
C LEU A 98 13.46 -3.24 4.68
N ALA A 99 13.08 -4.18 5.56
CA ALA A 99 13.67 -4.27 6.89
C ALA A 99 15.20 -4.51 6.81
N GLU A 100 15.63 -5.43 5.96
CA GLU A 100 17.04 -5.76 5.77
C GLU A 100 17.84 -4.61 5.15
N THR A 101 17.33 -4.03 4.06
CA THR A 101 18.05 -2.99 3.29
C THR A 101 18.15 -1.67 4.05
N LEU A 102 17.11 -1.32 4.81
CA LEU A 102 17.01 -0.03 5.48
C LEU A 102 17.38 -0.08 6.96
N GLY A 103 17.50 -1.26 7.55
CA GLY A 103 17.74 -1.39 8.99
C GLY A 103 16.57 -0.90 9.86
N ILE A 104 15.34 -0.97 9.36
CA ILE A 104 14.11 -0.52 10.03
C ILE A 104 13.25 -1.70 10.48
N VAL A 105 12.36 -1.47 11.43
CA VAL A 105 11.29 -2.44 11.70
C VAL A 105 10.15 -2.21 10.71
N VAL A 106 9.68 -3.28 10.05
CA VAL A 106 8.44 -3.23 9.28
C VAL A 106 7.36 -4.01 10.03
N ILE A 107 6.20 -3.37 10.23
CA ILE A 107 5.05 -3.92 10.92
C ILE A 107 3.92 -4.03 9.89
N ALA A 108 3.62 -5.25 9.44
CA ALA A 108 2.54 -5.50 8.50
C ALA A 108 1.22 -5.70 9.25
N ALA A 109 0.27 -4.83 8.92
CA ALA A 109 -1.04 -4.74 9.54
C ALA A 109 -2.01 -5.81 9.03
N GLN A 110 -2.94 -6.22 9.89
CA GLN A 110 -4.08 -7.05 9.55
C GLN A 110 -5.37 -6.22 9.67
N TYR A 111 -6.27 -6.37 8.72
CA TYR A 111 -7.58 -5.70 8.79
C TYR A 111 -8.69 -6.60 8.28
N ARG A 112 -9.91 -6.36 8.75
CA ARG A 112 -11.11 -7.09 8.33
C ARG A 112 -11.50 -6.71 6.90
N LEU A 113 -11.87 -7.72 6.12
CA LEU A 113 -12.16 -7.59 4.70
C LEU A 113 -13.67 -7.45 4.41
N ALA A 114 -13.99 -6.66 3.41
CA ALA A 114 -15.31 -6.63 2.81
C ALA A 114 -15.53 -7.87 1.89
N PRO A 115 -16.76 -8.23 1.59
CA PRO A 115 -18.02 -7.63 1.98
C PRO A 115 -18.50 -7.95 3.40
N GLU A 116 -17.84 -8.88 4.11
CA GLU A 116 -18.26 -9.30 5.47
C GLU A 116 -18.15 -8.17 6.46
N HIS A 117 -17.15 -7.30 6.29
CA HIS A 117 -16.88 -6.15 7.13
C HIS A 117 -16.66 -4.90 6.25
N PRO A 118 -17.75 -4.22 5.85
CA PRO A 118 -17.64 -3.00 5.05
C PRO A 118 -17.03 -1.85 5.87
N ALA A 119 -16.77 -0.72 5.20
CA ALA A 119 -16.30 0.49 5.87
C ALA A 119 -17.24 0.90 7.03
N PRO A 120 -16.67 1.34 8.17
CA PRO A 120 -15.26 1.70 8.39
C PRO A 120 -14.37 0.58 8.97
N ALA A 121 -14.80 -0.69 9.00
CA ALA A 121 -14.19 -1.76 9.79
C ALA A 121 -12.67 -1.89 9.57
N ALA A 122 -12.20 -1.90 8.31
CA ALA A 122 -10.77 -1.98 8.02
C ALA A 122 -9.98 -0.80 8.59
N LEU A 123 -10.53 0.40 8.47
CA LEU A 123 -9.87 1.61 8.98
C LEU A 123 -9.86 1.66 10.52
N ASP A 124 -10.93 1.19 11.17
CA ASP A 124 -10.99 1.08 12.63
C ASP A 124 -9.96 0.09 13.18
N ASP A 125 -9.76 -1.03 12.48
CA ASP A 125 -8.72 -2.02 12.82
C ASP A 125 -7.32 -1.38 12.72
N LEU A 126 -7.02 -0.70 11.62
CA LEU A 126 -5.73 -0.06 11.37
C LEU A 126 -5.41 1.04 12.40
N ILE A 127 -6.43 1.81 12.81
CA ILE A 127 -6.26 2.81 13.87
C ILE A 127 -5.94 2.14 15.21
N ALA A 128 -6.65 1.07 15.55
CA ALA A 128 -6.39 0.33 16.79
C ALA A 128 -4.96 -0.25 16.81
N GLU A 129 -4.51 -0.82 15.69
CA GLU A 129 -3.15 -1.33 15.54
C GLU A 129 -2.11 -0.23 15.63
N TRP A 130 -2.31 0.89 14.91
CA TRP A 130 -1.42 2.06 14.95
C TRP A 130 -1.26 2.61 16.36
N ARG A 131 -2.38 2.81 17.07
CA ARG A 131 -2.39 3.26 18.47
C ARG A 131 -1.71 2.26 19.41
N ALA A 132 -1.87 0.97 19.17
CA ALA A 132 -1.20 -0.07 19.97
C ALA A 132 0.32 -0.07 19.78
N VAL A 133 0.78 0.13 18.53
CA VAL A 133 2.21 0.23 18.22
C VAL A 133 2.83 1.45 18.88
N LEU A 134 2.21 2.61 18.78
CA LEU A 134 2.72 3.85 19.37
C LEU A 134 2.52 3.93 20.90
N GLY A 135 1.55 3.20 21.45
CA GLY A 135 1.28 3.10 22.90
C GLY A 135 2.32 2.26 23.64
N ASP A 136 2.95 1.30 22.96
CA ASP A 136 4.04 0.48 23.52
C ASP A 136 5.16 0.27 22.48
N PRO A 137 5.88 1.34 22.09
CA PRO A 137 6.88 1.27 21.03
C PRO A 137 8.06 0.36 21.35
N ASN A 138 8.36 0.16 22.64
CA ASN A 138 9.42 -0.75 23.08
C ASN A 138 9.09 -2.22 22.76
N ARG A 139 7.84 -2.62 22.89
CA ARG A 139 7.38 -3.96 22.51
C ARG A 139 7.65 -4.24 21.04
N PHE A 140 7.52 -3.24 20.19
CA PHE A 140 7.73 -3.35 18.73
C PHE A 140 9.16 -2.97 18.32
N GLY A 141 9.97 -2.39 19.21
CA GLY A 141 11.35 -1.94 18.96
C GLY A 141 11.45 -0.77 18.00
N VAL A 142 10.44 0.08 17.98
CA VAL A 142 10.36 1.22 17.05
C VAL A 142 10.55 2.55 17.78
N ASP A 143 11.11 3.50 17.06
CA ASP A 143 11.15 4.90 17.47
C ASP A 143 9.84 5.58 17.02
N PRO A 144 8.93 5.92 17.95
CA PRO A 144 7.63 6.49 17.61
C PRO A 144 7.71 7.85 16.90
N SER A 145 8.85 8.54 17.00
CA SER A 145 9.08 9.81 16.31
C SER A 145 9.55 9.63 14.86
N ARG A 146 9.87 8.40 14.45
CA ARG A 146 10.35 8.07 13.10
C ARG A 146 9.57 6.90 12.51
N MET A 147 8.24 7.04 12.49
CA MET A 147 7.33 6.06 11.90
C MET A 147 6.76 6.57 10.59
N ALA A 148 6.83 5.75 9.53
CA ALA A 148 6.08 5.95 8.28
C ALA A 148 4.87 5.01 8.23
N ILE A 149 3.83 5.41 7.48
CA ILE A 149 2.72 4.55 7.08
C ILE A 149 2.84 4.31 5.58
N GLY A 150 2.61 3.08 5.12
CA GLY A 150 2.59 2.79 3.70
C GLY A 150 1.74 1.58 3.36
N GLY A 151 1.52 1.39 2.06
CA GLY A 151 0.78 0.22 1.58
C GLY A 151 0.73 0.15 0.06
N GLY A 152 0.36 -1.03 -0.45
CA GLY A 152 0.19 -1.26 -1.88
C GLY A 152 -1.28 -1.37 -2.28
N SER A 153 -1.67 -0.77 -3.40
CA SER A 153 -3.02 -0.88 -3.97
C SER A 153 -4.10 -0.42 -2.96
N ALA A 154 -5.05 -1.27 -2.62
CA ALA A 154 -6.04 -0.99 -1.58
C ALA A 154 -5.40 -0.62 -0.23
N GLY A 155 -4.25 -1.24 0.10
CA GLY A 155 -3.47 -0.87 1.30
C GLY A 155 -2.88 0.53 1.22
N GLY A 156 -2.49 0.99 0.03
CA GLY A 156 -2.09 2.38 -0.21
C GLY A 156 -3.25 3.36 -0.01
N GLY A 157 -4.45 2.99 -0.49
CA GLY A 157 -5.67 3.76 -0.23
C GLY A 157 -6.01 3.82 1.26
N LEU A 158 -5.95 2.68 1.96
CA LEU A 158 -6.15 2.64 3.41
C LEU A 158 -5.06 3.41 4.19
N ALA A 159 -3.81 3.41 3.70
CA ALA A 159 -2.73 4.21 4.29
C ALA A 159 -3.05 5.70 4.22
N ALA A 160 -3.46 6.20 3.04
CA ALA A 160 -3.88 7.59 2.89
C ALA A 160 -5.11 7.93 3.76
N ALA A 161 -6.11 7.03 3.82
CA ALA A 161 -7.29 7.17 4.67
C ALA A 161 -6.94 7.24 6.17
N LEU A 162 -6.04 6.34 6.61
CA LEU A 162 -5.55 6.29 7.98
C LEU A 162 -4.88 7.61 8.37
N VAL A 163 -3.97 8.10 7.52
CA VAL A 163 -3.28 9.38 7.76
C VAL A 163 -4.28 10.54 7.86
N GLN A 164 -5.24 10.62 6.95
CA GLN A 164 -6.29 11.66 6.99
C GLN A 164 -7.09 11.62 8.30
N ARG A 165 -7.46 10.43 8.75
CA ARG A 165 -8.24 10.27 9.98
C ARG A 165 -7.41 10.58 11.24
N LEU A 166 -6.15 10.13 11.31
CA LEU A 166 -5.23 10.47 12.40
C LEU A 166 -5.03 11.99 12.52
N HIS A 167 -4.90 12.67 11.36
CA HIS A 167 -4.77 14.13 11.33
C HIS A 167 -6.00 14.83 11.94
N ASP A 168 -7.19 14.41 11.56
CA ASP A 168 -8.44 15.03 12.06
C ASP A 168 -8.71 14.71 13.54
N GLU A 169 -8.41 13.48 13.97
CA GLU A 169 -8.57 13.05 15.37
C GLU A 169 -7.45 13.58 16.29
N LYS A 170 -6.41 14.24 15.72
CA LYS A 170 -5.24 14.73 16.46
C LYS A 170 -4.47 13.61 17.17
N ASP A 171 -4.50 12.43 16.61
CA ASP A 171 -3.66 11.32 17.02
C ASP A 171 -2.20 11.52 16.58
N PRO A 172 -1.23 10.80 17.15
CA PRO A 172 0.13 10.80 16.65
C PRO A 172 0.18 10.39 15.18
N GLU A 173 0.65 11.33 14.34
CA GLU A 173 0.75 11.14 12.90
C GLU A 173 2.06 10.47 12.50
N PRO A 174 2.10 9.74 11.37
CA PRO A 174 3.36 9.31 10.76
C PRO A 174 4.11 10.52 10.20
N ILE A 175 5.41 10.38 10.02
CA ILE A 175 6.22 11.44 9.40
C ILE A 175 6.23 11.36 7.87
N PHE A 176 5.68 10.29 7.28
CA PHE A 176 5.70 10.03 5.85
C PHE A 176 4.63 9.04 5.40
N GLN A 177 4.14 9.21 4.17
CA GLN A 177 3.20 8.32 3.49
C GLN A 177 3.90 7.64 2.30
N LEU A 178 3.99 6.31 2.29
CA LEU A 178 4.50 5.53 1.17
C LEU A 178 3.33 4.85 0.43
N LEU A 179 2.91 5.41 -0.68
CA LEU A 179 1.71 4.99 -1.41
C LEU A 179 2.09 4.30 -2.74
N VAL A 180 2.03 2.98 -2.77
CA VAL A 180 2.42 2.18 -3.94
C VAL A 180 1.16 1.87 -4.76
N TYR A 181 1.02 2.48 -5.94
CA TYR A 181 -0.14 2.43 -6.83
C TYR A 181 -1.49 2.42 -6.07
N PRO A 182 -1.74 3.42 -5.23
CA PRO A 182 -2.82 3.37 -4.26
C PRO A 182 -4.21 3.41 -4.91
N MET A 183 -5.16 2.65 -4.36
CA MET A 183 -6.58 2.68 -4.72
C MET A 183 -7.28 3.82 -3.97
N LEU A 184 -7.45 4.99 -4.58
CA LEU A 184 -7.82 6.24 -3.91
C LEU A 184 -9.24 6.74 -4.20
N ASP A 185 -9.76 6.50 -5.41
CA ASP A 185 -11.00 7.12 -5.87
C ASP A 185 -12.01 6.07 -6.38
N ASP A 186 -13.11 5.93 -5.68
CA ASP A 186 -14.20 5.02 -6.07
C ASP A 186 -14.91 5.46 -7.37
N ARG A 187 -14.77 6.74 -7.78
CA ARG A 187 -15.37 7.27 -9.00
C ARG A 187 -14.63 6.82 -10.27
N THR A 188 -13.42 6.28 -10.15
CA THR A 188 -12.70 5.65 -11.27
C THR A 188 -13.52 4.54 -11.93
N VAL A 189 -14.42 3.87 -11.20
CA VAL A 189 -15.34 2.87 -11.77
C VAL A 189 -16.37 3.46 -12.75
N LEU A 190 -16.59 4.76 -12.72
CA LEU A 190 -17.55 5.46 -13.61
C LEU A 190 -16.89 5.91 -14.91
N ARG A 191 -15.57 5.90 -14.99
CA ARG A 191 -14.81 6.35 -16.16
C ARG A 191 -14.93 5.34 -17.29
N THR A 192 -15.22 5.86 -18.51
CA THR A 192 -15.35 5.09 -19.75
C THR A 192 -14.26 5.42 -20.77
N ASP A 193 -13.41 6.38 -20.45
CA ASP A 193 -12.33 6.90 -21.28
C ASP A 193 -10.97 6.20 -21.02
N ILE A 194 -10.86 5.38 -19.98
CA ILE A 194 -9.63 4.66 -19.63
C ILE A 194 -9.39 3.51 -20.62
N ASP A 195 -8.21 3.47 -21.24
CA ASP A 195 -7.81 2.33 -22.10
C ASP A 195 -7.37 1.13 -21.24
N THR A 196 -8.27 0.17 -21.09
CA THR A 196 -8.06 -1.03 -20.25
C THR A 196 -7.41 -2.21 -20.97
N ARG A 197 -7.05 -2.10 -22.26
CA ARG A 197 -6.53 -3.22 -23.09
C ARG A 197 -5.26 -3.87 -22.51
N HIS A 198 -4.46 -3.07 -21.83
CA HIS A 198 -3.17 -3.48 -21.29
C HIS A 198 -3.14 -3.61 -19.76
N HIS A 199 -4.27 -3.38 -19.09
CA HIS A 199 -4.39 -3.63 -17.66
C HIS A 199 -4.20 -5.12 -17.34
N ARG A 200 -3.54 -5.40 -16.21
CA ARG A 200 -3.32 -6.77 -15.70
C ARG A 200 -3.64 -6.81 -14.21
N PHE A 201 -4.03 -7.96 -13.72
CA PHE A 201 -4.35 -8.30 -12.33
C PHE A 201 -5.54 -7.55 -11.70
N TRP A 202 -5.74 -6.27 -11.99
CA TRP A 202 -6.84 -5.50 -11.41
C TRP A 202 -7.70 -4.84 -12.48
N PRO A 203 -8.66 -5.57 -13.08
CA PRO A 203 -9.57 -5.01 -14.07
C PRO A 203 -10.62 -4.09 -13.43
N ALA A 204 -11.23 -3.22 -14.23
CA ALA A 204 -12.29 -2.31 -13.80
C ALA A 204 -13.47 -3.01 -13.11
N SER A 205 -13.78 -4.26 -13.50
CA SER A 205 -14.83 -5.07 -12.84
C SER A 205 -14.46 -5.46 -11.40
N SER A 206 -13.19 -5.80 -11.15
CA SER A 206 -12.70 -6.07 -9.80
C SER A 206 -12.69 -4.80 -8.95
N ASN A 207 -12.29 -3.67 -9.56
CA ASN A 207 -12.29 -2.37 -8.91
C ASN A 207 -13.71 -1.98 -8.44
N ARG A 208 -14.68 -2.13 -9.32
CA ARG A 208 -16.10 -1.93 -8.98
C ARG A 208 -16.53 -2.84 -7.83
N TYR A 209 -16.24 -4.15 -7.94
CA TYR A 209 -16.60 -5.11 -6.91
C TYR A 209 -15.95 -4.80 -5.55
N GLY A 210 -14.67 -4.41 -5.55
CA GLY A 210 -13.95 -4.03 -4.34
C GLY A 210 -14.57 -2.81 -3.67
N TRP A 211 -14.74 -1.73 -4.40
CA TRP A 211 -15.36 -0.51 -3.88
C TRP A 211 -16.78 -0.71 -3.37
N GLU A 212 -17.66 -1.33 -4.17
CA GLU A 212 -19.05 -1.56 -3.78
C GLU A 212 -19.17 -2.48 -2.54
N SER A 213 -18.30 -3.49 -2.45
CA SER A 213 -18.22 -4.35 -1.27
C SER A 213 -17.78 -3.59 -0.02
N TYR A 214 -16.78 -2.71 -0.16
CA TYR A 214 -16.23 -1.94 0.94
C TYR A 214 -17.14 -0.81 1.39
N LEU A 215 -17.70 -0.04 0.45
CA LEU A 215 -18.55 1.09 0.77
C LEU A 215 -19.94 0.66 1.26
N GLY A 216 -20.41 -0.53 0.89
CA GLY A 216 -21.79 -0.98 1.16
C GLY A 216 -22.85 -0.25 0.33
N VAL A 217 -22.41 0.62 -0.59
CA VAL A 217 -23.24 1.39 -1.54
C VAL A 217 -22.59 1.34 -2.92
N PRO A 218 -23.31 1.64 -4.01
CA PRO A 218 -22.70 1.72 -5.33
C PRO A 218 -21.52 2.69 -5.36
N ALA A 219 -20.41 2.30 -5.96
CA ALA A 219 -19.26 3.17 -6.14
C ALA A 219 -19.63 4.40 -6.96
N GLY A 220 -19.11 5.57 -6.58
CA GLY A 220 -19.51 6.86 -7.16
C GLY A 220 -20.77 7.47 -6.54
N SER A 221 -21.41 6.85 -5.54
CA SER A 221 -22.53 7.44 -4.80
C SER A 221 -22.14 8.78 -4.20
N ALA A 222 -23.11 9.71 -4.08
CA ALA A 222 -22.86 11.03 -3.52
C ALA A 222 -22.37 10.95 -2.06
N GLU A 223 -22.95 10.04 -1.28
CA GLU A 223 -22.58 9.81 0.11
C GLU A 223 -21.88 8.45 0.26
N VAL A 224 -20.75 8.47 0.97
CA VAL A 224 -19.96 7.28 1.34
C VAL A 224 -19.56 7.39 2.81
N PRO A 225 -19.22 6.28 3.48
CA PRO A 225 -18.74 6.34 4.86
C PRO A 225 -17.54 7.30 5.00
N PRO A 226 -17.43 8.05 6.09
CA PRO A 226 -16.32 8.97 6.33
C PRO A 226 -14.96 8.26 6.19
N TYR A 227 -13.97 8.96 5.62
CA TYR A 227 -12.60 8.48 5.37
C TYR A 227 -12.46 7.24 4.47
N SER A 228 -13.56 6.68 3.94
CA SER A 228 -13.49 5.46 3.13
C SER A 228 -12.88 5.68 1.74
N VAL A 229 -12.89 6.91 1.22
CA VAL A 229 -12.37 7.27 -0.11
C VAL A 229 -11.44 8.48 0.01
N PRO A 230 -10.12 8.27 0.08
CA PRO A 230 -9.14 9.34 0.32
C PRO A 230 -9.20 10.49 -0.68
N ALA A 231 -9.47 10.20 -1.95
CA ALA A 231 -9.56 11.22 -2.99
C ALA A 231 -10.78 12.15 -2.86
N ARG A 232 -11.76 11.83 -1.99
CA ARG A 232 -12.92 12.71 -1.74
C ARG A 232 -12.68 13.77 -0.67
N ARG A 233 -11.59 13.65 0.12
CA ARG A 233 -11.23 14.69 1.08
C ARG A 233 -10.86 15.97 0.35
N GLU A 234 -11.48 17.11 0.72
CA GLU A 234 -11.26 18.39 0.05
C GLU A 234 -9.96 19.06 0.51
N ASP A 235 -9.72 19.15 1.80
CA ASP A 235 -8.55 19.80 2.38
C ASP A 235 -7.48 18.77 2.76
N LEU A 236 -6.34 18.82 2.06
CA LEU A 236 -5.16 17.98 2.31
C LEU A 236 -4.05 18.74 3.06
N THR A 237 -4.31 19.98 3.50
CA THR A 237 -3.32 20.81 4.18
C THR A 237 -2.85 20.15 5.48
N GLY A 238 -1.55 20.21 5.73
CA GLY A 238 -0.93 19.72 6.97
C GLY A 238 -0.71 18.21 7.03
N LEU A 239 -1.13 17.44 6.04
CA LEU A 239 -0.80 16.02 5.96
C LEU A 239 0.72 15.81 5.82
N PRO A 240 1.28 14.70 6.29
CA PRO A 240 2.70 14.40 6.14
C PRO A 240 3.10 14.23 4.67
N PRO A 241 4.38 14.51 4.32
CA PRO A 241 4.91 14.28 2.99
C PRO A 241 4.63 12.87 2.47
N ALA A 242 4.46 12.74 1.14
CA ALA A 242 4.11 11.49 0.48
C ALA A 242 5.09 11.11 -0.63
N TRP A 243 5.12 9.83 -0.95
CA TRP A 243 5.67 9.26 -2.17
C TRP A 243 4.60 8.40 -2.84
N ILE A 244 4.38 8.59 -4.13
CA ILE A 244 3.44 7.80 -4.93
C ILE A 244 4.20 7.19 -6.10
N GLY A 245 4.13 5.87 -6.24
CA GLY A 245 4.70 5.17 -7.38
C GLY A 245 3.64 4.39 -8.13
N VAL A 246 3.54 4.59 -9.46
CA VAL A 246 2.50 3.96 -10.28
C VAL A 246 2.99 3.64 -11.69
N GLY A 247 2.45 2.59 -12.28
CA GLY A 247 2.71 2.24 -13.67
C GLY A 247 1.79 2.98 -14.64
N THR A 248 2.28 3.35 -15.84
CA THR A 248 1.45 4.04 -16.84
C THR A 248 0.36 3.17 -17.48
N LEU A 249 0.36 1.85 -17.23
CA LEU A 249 -0.70 0.91 -17.64
C LEU A 249 -1.51 0.43 -16.43
N ASP A 250 -1.48 1.16 -15.32
CA ASP A 250 -2.28 0.86 -14.13
C ASP A 250 -3.66 1.54 -14.23
N LEU A 251 -4.69 0.87 -13.71
CA LEU A 251 -6.03 1.45 -13.62
C LEU A 251 -6.05 2.70 -12.74
N PHE A 252 -5.17 2.75 -11.75
CA PHE A 252 -5.11 3.84 -10.76
C PHE A 252 -4.20 5.01 -11.18
N HIS A 253 -3.52 4.92 -12.34
CA HIS A 253 -2.57 5.93 -12.80
C HIS A 253 -3.11 7.36 -12.69
N ASP A 254 -4.26 7.63 -13.27
CA ASP A 254 -4.80 8.99 -13.34
C ASP A 254 -5.29 9.50 -11.96
N GLU A 255 -5.87 8.63 -11.12
CA GLU A 255 -6.31 9.02 -9.78
C GLU A 255 -5.12 9.29 -8.86
N ASP A 256 -4.02 8.55 -9.03
CA ASP A 256 -2.79 8.73 -8.27
C ASP A 256 -2.11 10.07 -8.60
N LEU A 257 -2.00 10.41 -9.89
CA LEU A 257 -1.48 11.70 -10.32
C LEU A 257 -2.37 12.85 -9.84
N ALA A 258 -3.69 12.71 -9.96
CA ALA A 258 -4.62 13.74 -9.50
C ALA A 258 -4.54 13.94 -7.97
N TYR A 259 -4.31 12.88 -7.20
CA TYR A 259 -4.13 13.00 -5.75
C TYR A 259 -2.80 13.67 -5.40
N ALA A 260 -1.72 13.33 -6.09
CA ALA A 260 -0.42 14.00 -5.95
C ALA A 260 -0.48 15.49 -6.24
N ASP A 261 -1.16 15.88 -7.33
CA ASP A 261 -1.37 17.28 -7.68
C ASP A 261 -2.12 18.05 -6.58
N ARG A 262 -3.11 17.40 -5.96
CA ARG A 262 -3.89 17.98 -4.85
C ARG A 262 -3.05 18.10 -3.57
N LEU A 263 -2.17 17.14 -3.27
CA LEU A 263 -1.21 17.25 -2.17
C LEU A 263 -0.29 18.46 -2.40
N HIS A 264 0.28 18.61 -3.61
CA HIS A 264 1.11 19.75 -3.97
C HIS A 264 0.35 21.08 -3.83
N ALA A 265 -0.88 21.16 -4.33
CA ALA A 265 -1.73 22.35 -4.22
C ALA A 265 -2.04 22.73 -2.75
N ALA A 266 -2.08 21.74 -1.85
CA ALA A 266 -2.23 21.93 -0.42
C ALA A 266 -0.91 22.24 0.32
N GLY A 267 0.22 22.36 -0.41
CA GLY A 267 1.54 22.61 0.17
C GLY A 267 2.19 21.38 0.82
N VAL A 268 1.68 20.18 0.55
CA VAL A 268 2.22 18.91 1.03
C VAL A 268 3.22 18.37 0.01
N PRO A 269 4.50 18.16 0.36
CA PRO A 269 5.48 17.56 -0.55
C PRO A 269 5.06 16.14 -0.96
N CYS A 270 5.08 15.86 -2.27
CA CYS A 270 4.78 14.54 -2.81
C CYS A 270 5.76 14.22 -3.96
N GLU A 271 6.58 13.17 -3.80
CA GLU A 271 7.38 12.65 -4.90
C GLU A 271 6.53 11.66 -5.69
N VAL A 272 6.48 11.81 -7.02
CA VAL A 272 5.78 10.87 -7.90
C VAL A 272 6.78 10.13 -8.77
N VAL A 273 6.66 8.80 -8.83
CA VAL A 273 7.46 7.93 -9.70
C VAL A 273 6.52 7.18 -10.65
N GLU A 274 6.50 7.63 -11.91
CA GLU A 274 5.81 6.91 -12.97
C GLU A 274 6.72 5.87 -13.61
N VAL A 275 6.22 4.63 -13.77
CA VAL A 275 6.94 3.54 -14.41
C VAL A 275 6.35 3.26 -15.79
N PRO A 276 7.00 3.72 -16.88
CA PRO A 276 6.47 3.56 -18.23
C PRO A 276 6.24 2.10 -18.61
N GLY A 277 5.04 1.77 -19.08
CA GLY A 277 4.67 0.43 -19.53
C GLY A 277 4.52 -0.61 -18.42
N ALA A 278 4.53 -0.20 -17.15
CA ALA A 278 4.22 -1.07 -16.03
C ALA A 278 2.71 -1.06 -15.73
N PHE A 279 2.20 -2.18 -15.28
CA PHE A 279 0.80 -2.43 -14.93
C PHE A 279 0.65 -2.68 -13.42
N HIS A 280 -0.58 -2.73 -12.92
CA HIS A 280 -0.86 -2.93 -11.51
C HIS A 280 -0.20 -4.19 -10.92
N GLY A 281 0.59 -4.06 -9.83
CA GLY A 281 1.25 -5.20 -9.18
C GLY A 281 2.37 -5.84 -10.00
N PHE A 282 2.98 -5.11 -10.95
CA PHE A 282 4.08 -5.62 -11.78
C PHE A 282 5.28 -6.09 -10.94
N ASP A 283 5.57 -5.37 -9.89
CA ASP A 283 6.69 -5.59 -8.98
C ASP A 283 6.53 -6.86 -8.13
N ALA A 284 5.30 -7.19 -7.72
CA ALA A 284 5.00 -8.44 -7.03
C ALA A 284 5.09 -9.67 -7.94
N THR A 285 4.88 -9.48 -9.25
CA THR A 285 4.85 -10.58 -10.22
C THR A 285 6.19 -10.78 -10.92
N PHE A 286 6.83 -9.70 -11.35
CA PHE A 286 8.11 -9.71 -12.06
C PHE A 286 9.27 -9.31 -11.14
N THR A 287 9.37 -9.96 -9.98
CA THR A 287 10.31 -9.62 -8.89
C THR A 287 11.78 -9.58 -9.30
N LYS A 288 12.16 -10.27 -10.38
CA LYS A 288 13.55 -10.34 -10.88
C LYS A 288 13.85 -9.32 -11.99
N ALA A 289 12.83 -8.65 -12.54
CA ALA A 289 12.98 -7.67 -13.60
C ALA A 289 13.82 -6.46 -13.14
N ALA A 290 14.62 -5.87 -14.04
CA ALA A 290 15.42 -4.70 -13.70
C ALA A 290 14.53 -3.52 -13.29
N VAL A 291 13.45 -3.27 -14.03
CA VAL A 291 12.48 -2.22 -13.72
C VAL A 291 11.85 -2.38 -12.32
N THR A 292 11.61 -3.61 -11.86
CA THR A 292 11.11 -3.88 -10.50
C THR A 292 12.16 -3.53 -9.44
N LYS A 293 13.40 -3.91 -9.68
CA LYS A 293 14.51 -3.57 -8.75
C LYS A 293 14.72 -2.06 -8.68
N GLU A 294 14.66 -1.37 -9.81
CA GLU A 294 14.73 0.10 -9.88
C GLU A 294 13.58 0.74 -9.12
N PHE A 295 12.35 0.24 -9.30
CA PHE A 295 11.18 0.72 -8.57
C PHE A 295 11.34 0.53 -7.04
N HIS A 296 11.75 -0.65 -6.59
CA HIS A 296 12.03 -0.89 -5.16
C HIS A 296 13.18 -0.03 -4.63
N ALA A 297 14.18 0.29 -5.46
CA ALA A 297 15.25 1.22 -5.08
C ALA A 297 14.72 2.65 -4.87
N THR A 298 13.73 3.10 -5.66
CA THR A 298 13.08 4.41 -5.42
C THR A 298 12.31 4.43 -4.11
N ILE A 299 11.58 3.36 -3.78
CA ILE A 299 10.89 3.18 -2.49
C ILE A 299 11.90 3.25 -1.32
N ALA A 300 13.00 2.49 -1.42
CA ALA A 300 14.02 2.47 -0.38
C ALA A 300 14.68 3.85 -0.20
N ARG A 301 14.94 4.58 -1.29
CA ARG A 301 15.49 5.93 -1.26
C ARG A 301 14.52 6.91 -0.58
N ALA A 302 13.24 6.88 -0.92
CA ALA A 302 12.21 7.74 -0.33
C ALA A 302 12.11 7.50 1.19
N LEU A 303 12.03 6.24 1.62
CA LEU A 303 12.00 5.88 3.04
C LEU A 303 13.28 6.27 3.76
N ARG A 304 14.47 6.08 3.14
CA ARG A 304 15.75 6.49 3.72
C ARG A 304 15.78 7.97 4.02
N GLY A 305 15.34 8.80 3.07
CA GLY A 305 15.26 10.25 3.26
C GLY A 305 14.25 10.64 4.33
N ALA A 306 13.04 10.13 4.28
CA ALA A 306 11.96 10.45 5.21
C ALA A 306 12.28 10.03 6.65
N LEU A 307 12.82 8.84 6.84
CA LEU A 307 13.19 8.28 8.16
C LEU A 307 14.57 8.76 8.66
N ARG A 308 15.26 9.61 7.89
CA ARG A 308 16.61 10.16 8.21
C ARG A 308 17.61 9.03 8.53
N LEU A 309 17.64 8.02 7.67
CA LEU A 309 18.58 6.92 7.81
C LEU A 309 19.95 7.32 7.25
N PRO A 310 21.07 6.72 7.74
CA PRO A 310 22.38 6.93 7.16
C PRO A 310 22.40 6.59 5.67
N GLU A 311 23.24 7.28 4.90
CA GLU A 311 23.52 6.90 3.51
C GLU A 311 24.19 5.52 3.47
N GLU A 312 23.92 4.76 2.41
CA GLU A 312 24.63 3.51 2.21
C GLU A 312 26.13 3.80 2.06
N SER A 313 26.94 3.18 2.93
CA SER A 313 28.37 3.19 2.69
C SER A 313 28.62 2.55 1.33
N PRO A 314 29.39 3.18 0.43
CA PRO A 314 29.71 2.56 -0.85
C PRO A 314 30.31 1.17 -0.58
N ALA A 315 29.77 0.16 -1.26
CA ALA A 315 30.25 -1.20 -1.15
C ALA A 315 31.75 -1.23 -1.45
N SER A 316 32.53 -1.61 -0.46
CA SER A 316 33.98 -1.74 -0.52
C SER A 316 34.40 -2.92 -1.39
#